data_ef286f4a688f3d06218993940dce10a4
#
_entry.id   ef286f4a688f3d06218993940dce10a4
#
_cell.length_a   1.000
_cell.length_b   1.000
_cell.length_c   1.000
_cell.angle_alpha   90.00
_cell.angle_beta   90.00
_cell.angle_gamma   90.00
#
_symmetry.space_group_name_H-M   'P 1'
#
loop_
_entity.id
_entity.type
_entity.pdbx_description
1 polymer ?
#
loop_
_entity_poly.entity_id
_entity_poly.type
_entity_poly.pdbx_seq_one_letter_code
_entity_poly.pdbx_strand_id
1 'polypeptide(L)'
;EHITPAAGVPRHLTLILHPSLVPGLFREALFDGRAVAKLDRTQTMRSFHLPVQLSFPGSFDTRSFLAPNIVGVIEGSDPRLRRTYVVVSAHYDHLGIGPDVAGDGIYNGVVDNALGVAGALEIARVISSGPHVPKRSIIFLFTTAEEEGNLGSRYFLEHSSIPLPRMVANINIDGLAFLETFEDVVGIGGELSDLGRILEDVAAGRGLTVTPAAEIMWSHEAFARSDQAAFAETGVPSILVSEGFRWTSTSFAPAVRQMRRWFETRYHTPFDDLDQPLDFEAAKQHCDVQLDLIRTIANDRREPQWKPGSSYAYQRLLSIAGGDD
;
A
#
# COMPACT_ATOMS: atom_id res chain seq x y z
N GLU A 1 18.87 9.25 0.71
CA GLU A 1 18.97 9.11 -0.75
C GLU A 1 17.55 9.26 -1.31
N HIS A 2 17.31 10.18 -2.23
CA HIS A 2 16.01 10.31 -2.89
C HIS A 2 16.09 9.75 -4.29
N ILE A 3 15.21 8.84 -4.63
CA ILE A 3 15.07 8.26 -5.95
C ILE A 3 14.04 9.07 -6.73
N THR A 4 14.38 9.52 -7.91
CA THR A 4 13.44 10.24 -8.78
C THR A 4 13.42 9.62 -10.17
N PRO A 5 12.26 9.58 -10.86
CA PRO A 5 12.20 9.15 -12.25
C PRO A 5 13.11 9.99 -13.14
N ALA A 6 13.72 9.39 -14.14
CA ALA A 6 14.74 10.03 -14.97
C ALA A 6 14.24 11.16 -15.87
N ALA A 7 12.94 11.33 -16.06
CA ALA A 7 12.37 12.35 -16.94
C ALA A 7 11.07 12.96 -16.38
N GLY A 8 11.04 14.30 -16.33
CA GLY A 8 9.81 15.09 -16.40
C GLY A 8 9.06 15.36 -15.11
N VAL A 9 9.43 14.79 -13.97
CA VAL A 9 8.76 15.12 -12.71
C VAL A 9 9.34 16.41 -12.14
N PRO A 10 8.50 17.39 -11.77
CA PRO A 10 8.99 18.62 -11.10
C PRO A 10 9.71 18.22 -9.81
N ARG A 11 10.97 18.62 -9.68
CA ARG A 11 11.73 18.41 -8.45
C ARG A 11 11.17 19.30 -7.37
N HIS A 12 10.43 18.74 -6.43
CA HIS A 12 9.99 19.46 -5.25
C HIS A 12 11.00 19.22 -4.12
N LEU A 13 11.47 20.29 -3.53
CA LEU A 13 12.25 20.20 -2.30
C LEU A 13 11.28 20.10 -1.13
N THR A 14 11.29 18.99 -0.44
CA THR A 14 10.53 18.79 0.79
C THR A 14 11.45 19.05 1.97
N LEU A 15 11.03 19.93 2.88
CA LEU A 15 11.72 20.23 4.11
C LEU A 15 10.89 19.77 5.30
N ILE A 16 11.43 18.85 6.07
CA ILE A 16 10.85 18.46 7.36
C ILE A 16 11.46 19.35 8.44
N LEU A 17 10.62 20.18 9.04
CA LEU A 17 11.05 21.13 10.07
C LEU A 17 10.71 20.61 11.46
N HIS A 18 11.68 20.71 12.36
CA HIS A 18 11.39 20.42 13.76
C HIS A 18 10.30 21.36 14.29
N PRO A 19 9.30 20.86 15.06
CA PRO A 19 8.17 21.67 15.55
C PRO A 19 8.56 22.97 16.27
N SER A 20 9.73 23.03 16.92
CA SER A 20 10.23 24.21 17.58
C SER A 20 10.54 25.39 16.64
N LEU A 21 10.72 25.15 15.33
CA LEU A 21 11.00 26.19 14.34
C LEU A 21 9.70 26.83 13.80
N VAL A 22 8.57 26.15 13.94
CA VAL A 22 7.27 26.59 13.45
C VAL A 22 6.89 28.00 13.96
N PRO A 23 7.03 28.32 15.28
CA PRO A 23 6.72 29.67 15.75
C PRO A 23 7.59 30.78 15.12
N GLY A 24 8.83 30.44 14.73
CA GLY A 24 9.72 31.37 14.03
C GLY A 24 9.25 31.70 12.61
N LEU A 25 8.73 30.70 11.87
CA LEU A 25 8.21 30.86 10.53
C LEU A 25 6.97 31.75 10.48
N PHE A 26 6.15 31.72 11.52
CA PHE A 26 4.89 32.45 11.59
C PHE A 26 5.00 33.81 12.33
N ARG A 27 6.19 34.16 12.82
CA ARG A 27 6.38 35.39 13.61
C ARG A 27 5.95 36.67 12.89
N GLU A 28 6.14 36.73 11.59
CA GLU A 28 5.80 37.89 10.74
C GLU A 28 4.58 37.61 9.83
N ALA A 29 4.00 36.41 9.96
CA ALA A 29 2.78 36.05 9.22
C ALA A 29 1.54 36.56 9.97
N LEU A 30 0.50 36.90 9.20
CA LEU A 30 -0.82 37.26 9.75
C LEU A 30 -1.51 36.07 10.48
N PHE A 31 -0.86 34.91 10.56
CA PHE A 31 -1.37 33.70 11.19
C PHE A 31 -0.52 33.30 12.39
N ASP A 32 -1.17 33.00 13.52
CA ASP A 32 -0.55 32.34 14.64
C ASP A 32 -0.28 30.86 14.29
N GLY A 33 0.96 30.38 14.50
CA GLY A 33 1.33 28.98 14.27
C GLY A 33 0.47 27.97 15.07
N ARG A 34 -0.14 28.41 16.19
CA ARG A 34 -1.14 27.62 16.92
C ARG A 34 -2.46 27.51 16.18
N ALA A 35 -2.80 28.52 15.34
CA ALA A 35 -3.97 28.47 14.48
C ALA A 35 -3.78 27.50 13.33
N VAL A 36 -2.56 27.34 12.80
CA VAL A 36 -2.23 26.36 11.75
C VAL A 36 -2.39 24.93 12.27
N ALA A 37 -1.86 24.63 13.46
CA ALA A 37 -2.04 23.32 14.10
C ALA A 37 -3.51 23.00 14.42
N LYS A 38 -4.35 24.02 14.56
CA LYS A 38 -5.79 23.89 14.77
C LYS A 38 -6.57 23.71 13.48
N LEU A 39 -6.08 24.31 12.38
CA LEU A 39 -6.64 24.19 11.03
C LEU A 39 -6.44 22.79 10.44
N ASP A 40 -5.32 22.14 10.74
CA ASP A 40 -5.02 20.78 10.31
C ASP A 40 -6.10 19.78 10.79
N ARG A 41 -6.61 19.95 11.99
CA ARG A 41 -7.69 19.11 12.55
C ARG A 41 -9.03 19.28 11.83
N THR A 42 -9.23 20.34 11.07
CA THR A 42 -10.48 20.66 10.37
C THR A 42 -10.41 20.43 8.86
N GLN A 43 -9.26 20.01 8.32
CA GLN A 43 -8.96 19.83 6.89
C GLN A 43 -9.30 21.04 6.01
N THR A 44 -9.32 22.26 6.58
CA THR A 44 -9.67 23.51 5.88
C THR A 44 -8.48 24.43 5.67
N MET A 45 -7.26 23.91 5.70
CA MET A 45 -6.06 24.70 5.51
C MET A 45 -5.99 25.23 4.08
N ARG A 46 -5.93 26.56 3.92
CA ARG A 46 -5.71 27.20 2.63
C ARG A 46 -4.24 27.55 2.47
N SER A 47 -3.74 27.46 1.25
CA SER A 47 -2.40 27.96 0.93
C SER A 47 -2.30 29.45 1.21
N PHE A 48 -1.23 29.88 1.83
CA PHE A 48 -0.96 31.29 2.11
C PHE A 48 0.54 31.57 1.98
N HIS A 49 0.88 32.83 1.76
CA HIS A 49 2.26 33.27 1.60
C HIS A 49 2.89 33.51 2.99
N LEU A 50 4.09 32.94 3.20
CA LEU A 50 4.92 33.26 4.37
C LEU A 50 6.00 34.27 3.95
N PRO A 51 6.14 35.42 4.62
CA PRO A 51 7.16 36.42 4.33
C PRO A 51 8.53 35.98 4.89
N VAL A 52 8.95 34.77 4.57
CA VAL A 52 10.23 34.20 5.03
C VAL A 52 11.04 33.72 3.83
N GLN A 53 12.33 33.90 3.89
CA GLN A 53 13.27 33.33 2.95
C GLN A 53 14.04 32.24 3.64
N LEU A 54 13.99 31.03 3.09
CA LEU A 54 14.79 29.90 3.54
C LEU A 54 16.05 29.82 2.68
N SER A 55 17.21 29.76 3.32
CA SER A 55 18.49 29.53 2.67
C SER A 55 19.18 28.36 3.36
N PHE A 56 19.57 27.38 2.58
CA PHE A 56 20.38 26.27 3.10
C PHE A 56 21.52 26.00 2.12
N PRO A 57 22.76 25.91 2.62
CA PRO A 57 23.90 25.49 1.83
C PRO A 57 23.81 23.96 1.64
N GLY A 58 23.93 23.50 0.40
CA GLY A 58 23.93 22.07 0.09
C GLY A 58 24.47 21.82 -1.31
N SER A 59 25.00 20.63 -1.53
CA SER A 59 25.35 20.10 -2.84
C SER A 59 24.61 18.76 -3.02
N PHE A 60 24.26 18.48 -4.26
CA PHE A 60 23.60 17.23 -4.63
C PHE A 60 24.49 16.48 -5.60
N ASP A 61 24.80 15.23 -5.25
CA ASP A 61 25.38 14.28 -6.18
C ASP A 61 24.25 13.48 -6.82
N THR A 62 24.22 13.46 -8.15
CA THR A 62 23.18 12.73 -8.89
C THR A 62 23.80 11.50 -9.54
N ARG A 63 23.24 10.34 -9.25
CA ARG A 63 23.60 9.07 -9.85
C ARG A 63 22.38 8.44 -10.53
N SER A 64 22.54 8.00 -11.77
CA SER A 64 21.50 7.23 -12.47
C SER A 64 21.72 5.74 -12.25
N PHE A 65 20.66 5.00 -12.00
CA PHE A 65 20.66 3.55 -11.91
C PHE A 65 19.33 2.98 -12.42
N LEU A 66 19.28 1.67 -12.65
CA LEU A 66 18.07 0.95 -13.03
C LEU A 66 17.60 0.12 -11.86
N ALA A 67 16.32 0.28 -11.53
CA ALA A 67 15.61 -0.52 -10.53
C ALA A 67 14.39 -1.15 -11.22
N PRO A 68 14.41 -2.46 -11.55
CA PRO A 68 13.34 -3.07 -12.32
C PRO A 68 12.15 -3.44 -11.44
N ASN A 69 10.92 -3.27 -11.93
CA ASN A 69 9.80 -4.06 -11.45
C ASN A 69 9.91 -5.50 -11.96
N ILE A 70 9.42 -6.45 -11.18
CA ILE A 70 9.38 -7.86 -11.58
C ILE A 70 7.92 -8.24 -11.80
N VAL A 71 7.63 -8.82 -12.96
CA VAL A 71 6.25 -9.16 -13.34
C VAL A 71 6.16 -10.64 -13.67
N GLY A 72 5.28 -11.36 -12.97
CA GLY A 72 4.89 -12.73 -13.28
C GLY A 72 3.42 -12.80 -13.67
N VAL A 73 3.06 -13.69 -14.59
CA VAL A 73 1.66 -13.87 -15.03
C VAL A 73 1.27 -15.34 -14.96
N ILE A 74 0.14 -15.60 -14.31
CA ILE A 74 -0.56 -16.88 -14.39
C ILE A 74 -1.73 -16.69 -15.35
N GLU A 75 -1.67 -17.34 -16.51
CA GLU A 75 -2.73 -17.22 -17.52
C GLU A 75 -4.03 -17.89 -17.05
N GLY A 76 -5.15 -17.19 -17.25
CA GLY A 76 -6.48 -17.70 -16.90
C GLY A 76 -7.01 -18.75 -17.88
N SER A 77 -7.91 -19.59 -17.39
CA SER A 77 -8.48 -20.73 -18.15
C SER A 77 -9.72 -20.39 -18.99
N ASP A 78 -10.46 -19.32 -18.66
CA ASP A 78 -11.67 -18.95 -19.40
C ASP A 78 -11.32 -18.15 -20.66
N PRO A 79 -11.80 -18.53 -21.86
CA PRO A 79 -11.43 -17.88 -23.11
C PRO A 79 -11.75 -16.37 -23.20
N ARG A 80 -12.71 -15.89 -22.41
CA ARG A 80 -13.10 -14.47 -22.36
C ARG A 80 -12.41 -13.78 -21.19
N LEU A 81 -12.51 -14.34 -19.99
CA LEU A 81 -12.02 -13.70 -18.76
C LEU A 81 -10.48 -13.67 -18.67
N ARG A 82 -9.76 -14.61 -19.30
CA ARG A 82 -8.29 -14.63 -19.31
C ARG A 82 -7.64 -13.37 -19.90
N ARG A 83 -8.42 -12.54 -20.60
CA ARG A 83 -7.95 -11.25 -21.14
C ARG A 83 -8.10 -10.10 -20.14
N THR A 84 -8.62 -10.37 -18.97
CA THR A 84 -8.72 -9.44 -17.85
C THR A 84 -7.90 -9.95 -16.69
N TYR A 85 -7.40 -9.04 -15.85
CA TYR A 85 -6.35 -9.35 -14.90
C TYR A 85 -6.71 -8.89 -13.50
N VAL A 86 -6.45 -9.75 -12.53
CA VAL A 86 -6.30 -9.37 -11.12
C VAL A 86 -4.82 -9.11 -10.91
N VAL A 87 -4.46 -7.95 -10.38
CA VAL A 87 -3.07 -7.61 -10.06
C VAL A 87 -2.84 -7.82 -8.57
N VAL A 88 -1.85 -8.61 -8.22
CA VAL A 88 -1.33 -8.78 -6.86
C VAL A 88 -0.01 -8.05 -6.81
N SER A 89 0.08 -7.00 -6.01
CA SER A 89 1.29 -6.19 -5.87
C SER A 89 1.92 -6.36 -4.50
N ALA A 90 3.24 -6.28 -4.44
CA ALA A 90 4.03 -6.17 -3.22
C ALA A 90 5.34 -5.44 -3.56
N HIS A 91 5.74 -4.45 -2.80
CA HIS A 91 7.04 -3.83 -3.02
C HIS A 91 8.17 -4.68 -2.44
N TYR A 92 9.34 -4.63 -3.07
CA TYR A 92 10.51 -5.40 -2.64
C TYR A 92 11.70 -4.53 -2.24
N ASP A 93 11.56 -3.23 -2.37
CA ASP A 93 12.51 -2.25 -1.84
C ASP A 93 12.24 -1.97 -0.37
N HIS A 94 13.24 -1.40 0.29
CA HIS A 94 13.13 -0.78 1.60
C HIS A 94 14.16 0.37 1.69
N LEU A 95 14.37 0.94 2.85
CA LEU A 95 15.19 2.15 3.03
C LEU A 95 16.70 1.94 2.77
N GLY A 96 17.16 0.69 2.70
CA GLY A 96 18.54 0.35 2.35
C GLY A 96 19.55 0.69 3.45
N ILE A 97 20.56 1.51 3.13
CA ILE A 97 21.57 1.95 4.10
C ILE A 97 21.26 3.39 4.52
N GLY A 98 21.00 3.58 5.79
CA GLY A 98 20.59 4.85 6.37
C GLY A 98 21.43 5.27 7.58
N PRO A 99 20.96 6.26 8.34
CA PRO A 99 21.60 6.66 9.60
C PRO A 99 21.74 5.49 10.56
N ASP A 100 22.89 5.42 11.21
CA ASP A 100 23.17 4.40 12.23
C ASP A 100 22.23 4.55 13.44
N VAL A 101 21.61 3.44 13.83
CA VAL A 101 20.78 3.34 15.04
C VAL A 101 21.33 2.23 15.91
N ALA A 102 21.91 2.60 17.04
CA ALA A 102 22.55 1.69 18.01
C ALA A 102 23.66 0.80 17.41
N GLY A 103 24.39 1.28 16.41
CA GLY A 103 25.50 0.57 15.77
C GLY A 103 25.12 -0.17 14.48
N ASP A 104 23.88 -0.05 14.02
CA ASP A 104 23.38 -0.63 12.78
C ASP A 104 22.80 0.45 11.87
N GLY A 105 23.22 0.46 10.60
CA GLY A 105 22.74 1.36 9.55
C GLY A 105 22.08 0.60 8.39
N ILE A 106 21.82 -0.71 8.51
CA ILE A 106 21.18 -1.52 7.50
C ILE A 106 19.69 -1.69 7.84
N TYR A 107 18.84 -1.08 7.03
CA TYR A 107 17.38 -1.15 7.18
C TYR A 107 16.89 -2.36 6.39
N ASN A 108 16.58 -3.45 7.09
CA ASN A 108 16.36 -4.76 6.48
C ASN A 108 14.97 -4.92 5.86
N GLY A 109 13.91 -4.38 6.47
CA GLY A 109 12.55 -4.42 5.94
C GLY A 109 11.96 -5.83 5.90
N VAL A 110 12.01 -6.56 7.02
CA VAL A 110 11.48 -7.94 7.06
C VAL A 110 9.95 -7.95 7.04
N VAL A 111 9.29 -7.15 7.87
CA VAL A 111 7.84 -7.01 7.85
C VAL A 111 7.42 -6.05 6.75
N ASP A 112 8.20 -5.03 6.52
CA ASP A 112 8.01 -3.99 5.51
C ASP A 112 9.12 -4.03 4.44
N ASN A 113 9.06 -4.83 3.34
CA ASN A 113 7.91 -5.68 2.98
C ASN A 113 8.40 -7.05 2.47
N ALA A 114 9.52 -7.60 2.97
CA ALA A 114 10.00 -8.92 2.57
C ALA A 114 8.96 -10.01 2.88
N LEU A 115 8.20 -9.86 3.98
CA LEU A 115 7.16 -10.80 4.36
C LEU A 115 5.98 -10.76 3.37
N GLY A 116 5.58 -9.57 2.90
CA GLY A 116 4.56 -9.42 1.85
C GLY A 116 5.00 -10.02 0.52
N VAL A 117 6.26 -9.81 0.12
CA VAL A 117 6.85 -10.46 -1.08
C VAL A 117 6.82 -11.97 -0.95
N ALA A 118 7.23 -12.52 0.21
CA ALA A 118 7.19 -13.96 0.45
C ALA A 118 5.77 -14.53 0.38
N GLY A 119 4.78 -13.80 0.95
CA GLY A 119 3.37 -14.15 0.86
C GLY A 119 2.84 -14.15 -0.57
N ALA A 120 3.16 -13.12 -1.35
CA ALA A 120 2.77 -13.05 -2.77
C ALA A 120 3.37 -14.20 -3.59
N LEU A 121 4.64 -14.56 -3.35
CA LEU A 121 5.30 -15.69 -4.00
C LEU A 121 4.66 -17.03 -3.61
N GLU A 122 4.32 -17.22 -2.33
CA GLU A 122 3.64 -18.44 -1.87
C GLU A 122 2.23 -18.55 -2.46
N ILE A 123 1.47 -17.46 -2.52
CA ILE A 123 0.17 -17.40 -3.17
C ILE A 123 0.31 -17.78 -4.67
N ALA A 124 1.31 -17.22 -5.36
CA ALA A 124 1.59 -17.56 -6.75
C ALA A 124 1.90 -19.05 -6.93
N ARG A 125 2.73 -19.61 -6.05
CA ARG A 125 3.06 -21.04 -6.03
C ARG A 125 1.82 -21.91 -5.84
N VAL A 126 0.96 -21.58 -4.87
CA VAL A 126 -0.26 -22.36 -4.57
C VAL A 126 -1.27 -22.26 -5.73
N ILE A 127 -1.38 -21.13 -6.40
CA ILE A 127 -2.27 -20.99 -7.55
C ILE A 127 -1.73 -21.75 -8.76
N SER A 128 -0.43 -21.64 -9.05
CA SER A 128 0.20 -22.26 -10.23
C SER A 128 0.32 -23.78 -10.14
N SER A 129 0.52 -24.32 -8.93
CA SER A 129 0.63 -25.76 -8.68
C SER A 129 -0.71 -26.42 -8.33
N GLY A 130 -1.76 -25.63 -8.14
CA GLY A 130 -3.08 -26.12 -7.76
C GLY A 130 -3.82 -26.81 -8.92
N PRO A 131 -4.83 -27.66 -8.61
CA PRO A 131 -5.59 -28.40 -9.61
C PRO A 131 -6.54 -27.51 -10.43
N HIS A 132 -6.80 -26.29 -10.01
CA HIS A 132 -7.76 -25.37 -10.62
C HIS A 132 -7.08 -24.09 -11.06
N VAL A 133 -7.00 -23.89 -12.37
CA VAL A 133 -6.53 -22.64 -12.95
C VAL A 133 -7.63 -21.59 -12.84
N PRO A 134 -7.37 -20.40 -12.31
CA PRO A 134 -8.33 -19.30 -12.23
C PRO A 134 -8.92 -18.96 -13.61
N LYS A 135 -10.13 -18.40 -13.67
CA LYS A 135 -10.74 -17.99 -14.94
C LYS A 135 -10.08 -16.76 -15.55
N ARG A 136 -9.79 -15.75 -14.72
CA ARG A 136 -9.02 -14.55 -15.13
C ARG A 136 -7.53 -14.83 -14.98
N SER A 137 -6.74 -14.13 -15.76
CA SER A 137 -5.30 -14.07 -15.53
C SER A 137 -4.97 -13.31 -14.25
N ILE A 138 -3.85 -13.68 -13.61
CA ILE A 138 -3.36 -13.00 -12.42
C ILE A 138 -1.96 -12.50 -12.71
N ILE A 139 -1.72 -11.22 -12.46
CA ILE A 139 -0.40 -10.59 -12.50
C ILE A 139 0.12 -10.55 -11.07
N PHE A 140 1.32 -11.06 -10.85
CA PHE A 140 2.11 -10.79 -9.66
C PHE A 140 3.14 -9.73 -10.01
N LEU A 141 3.03 -8.58 -9.38
CA LEU A 141 3.85 -7.41 -9.61
C LEU A 141 4.66 -7.11 -8.35
N PHE A 142 5.97 -7.28 -8.44
CA PHE A 142 6.87 -6.86 -7.37
C PHE A 142 7.46 -5.51 -7.76
N THR A 143 7.08 -4.48 -7.03
CA THR A 143 7.42 -3.09 -7.31
C THR A 143 8.71 -2.68 -6.63
N THR A 144 9.42 -1.77 -7.25
CA THR A 144 10.56 -1.07 -6.66
C THR A 144 10.20 0.36 -6.32
N ALA A 145 10.96 0.99 -5.42
CA ALA A 145 10.83 2.39 -5.04
C ALA A 145 9.39 2.78 -4.59
N GLU A 146 8.76 1.90 -3.81
CA GLU A 146 7.51 2.21 -3.11
C GLU A 146 7.77 3.27 -2.05
N GLU A 147 8.84 3.11 -1.27
CA GLU A 147 9.29 3.99 -0.19
C GLU A 147 9.61 5.42 -0.66
N GLU A 148 9.82 5.60 -1.96
CA GLU A 148 10.04 6.90 -2.60
C GLU A 148 8.78 7.47 -3.28
N GLY A 149 7.60 6.98 -2.90
CA GLY A 149 6.29 7.46 -3.37
C GLY A 149 5.70 6.63 -4.51
N ASN A 150 5.72 5.33 -4.38
CA ASN A 150 5.07 4.37 -5.27
C ASN A 150 5.58 4.46 -6.72
N LEU A 151 6.89 4.77 -6.92
CA LEU A 151 7.42 5.03 -8.26
C LEU A 151 7.35 3.82 -9.17
N GLY A 152 7.56 2.61 -8.62
CA GLY A 152 7.49 1.37 -9.38
C GLY A 152 6.10 1.07 -9.90
N SER A 153 5.09 1.15 -9.06
CA SER A 153 3.68 0.94 -9.47
C SER A 153 3.20 2.01 -10.44
N ARG A 154 3.55 3.28 -10.22
CA ARG A 154 3.26 4.37 -11.17
C ARG A 154 3.89 4.11 -12.54
N TYR A 155 5.18 3.74 -12.56
CA TYR A 155 5.86 3.40 -13.80
C TYR A 155 5.20 2.21 -14.52
N PHE A 156 4.84 1.16 -13.79
CA PHE A 156 4.13 0.02 -14.36
C PHE A 156 2.81 0.43 -15.01
N LEU A 157 2.01 1.25 -14.36
CA LEU A 157 0.71 1.70 -14.85
C LEU A 157 0.84 2.60 -16.09
N GLU A 158 1.88 3.41 -16.18
CA GLU A 158 2.14 4.31 -17.31
C GLU A 158 2.73 3.58 -18.53
N HIS A 159 3.49 2.48 -18.31
CA HIS A 159 4.27 1.81 -19.35
C HIS A 159 3.84 0.35 -19.60
N SER A 160 2.80 -0.12 -18.96
CA SER A 160 2.31 -1.48 -19.13
C SER A 160 1.78 -1.71 -20.54
N SER A 161 2.17 -2.83 -21.16
CA SER A 161 1.55 -3.32 -22.39
C SER A 161 0.11 -3.84 -22.18
N ILE A 162 -0.31 -3.99 -20.93
CA ILE A 162 -1.67 -4.42 -20.57
C ILE A 162 -2.52 -3.17 -20.38
N PRO A 163 -3.57 -2.96 -21.18
CA PRO A 163 -4.44 -1.80 -21.04
C PRO A 163 -5.09 -1.73 -19.65
N LEU A 164 -5.12 -0.54 -19.04
CA LEU A 164 -5.73 -0.30 -17.72
C LEU A 164 -7.16 -0.83 -17.59
N PRO A 165 -8.05 -0.72 -18.61
CA PRO A 165 -9.40 -1.29 -18.54
C PRO A 165 -9.43 -2.79 -18.29
N ARG A 166 -8.37 -3.51 -18.67
CA ARG A 166 -8.28 -4.97 -18.46
C ARG A 166 -7.80 -5.36 -17.07
N MET A 167 -7.28 -4.44 -16.27
CA MET A 167 -6.98 -4.64 -14.87
C MET A 167 -8.25 -4.42 -14.07
N VAL A 168 -8.85 -5.50 -13.54
CA VAL A 168 -10.18 -5.45 -12.91
C VAL A 168 -10.10 -5.19 -11.41
N ALA A 169 -8.99 -5.53 -10.77
CA ALA A 169 -8.72 -5.25 -9.37
C ALA A 169 -7.21 -5.28 -9.09
N ASN A 170 -6.79 -4.54 -8.08
CA ASN A 170 -5.50 -4.68 -7.44
C ASN A 170 -5.69 -5.09 -5.98
N ILE A 171 -4.97 -6.13 -5.57
CA ILE A 171 -4.80 -6.54 -4.18
C ILE A 171 -3.35 -6.27 -3.82
N ASN A 172 -3.12 -5.28 -2.97
CA ASN A 172 -1.79 -4.94 -2.51
C ASN A 172 -1.46 -5.70 -1.23
N ILE A 173 -0.27 -6.27 -1.18
CA ILE A 173 0.27 -6.98 -0.01
C ILE A 173 1.47 -6.18 0.49
N ASP A 174 1.23 -5.41 1.54
CA ASP A 174 2.22 -4.57 2.18
C ASP A 174 2.23 -4.90 3.67
N GLY A 175 3.13 -5.83 4.01
CA GLY A 175 3.13 -6.56 5.27
C GLY A 175 2.16 -7.75 5.30
N LEU A 176 2.36 -8.62 6.27
CA LEU A 176 1.45 -9.69 6.67
C LEU A 176 1.34 -9.68 8.19
N ALA A 177 0.29 -10.32 8.75
CA ALA A 177 0.20 -10.58 10.18
C ALA A 177 1.45 -11.35 10.65
N PHE A 178 2.07 -10.90 11.71
CA PHE A 178 3.35 -11.45 12.18
C PHE A 178 3.46 -11.56 13.70
N LEU A 179 2.50 -11.02 14.44
CA LEU A 179 2.54 -11.02 15.90
C LEU A 179 1.69 -12.13 16.51
N GLU A 180 0.48 -12.35 15.99
CA GLU A 180 -0.44 -13.39 16.48
C GLU A 180 -1.53 -13.66 15.44
N THR A 181 -2.11 -14.87 15.45
CA THR A 181 -3.32 -15.17 14.68
C THR A 181 -4.49 -14.30 15.13
N PHE A 182 -5.42 -14.05 14.22
CA PHE A 182 -6.45 -13.02 14.38
C PHE A 182 -7.86 -13.54 14.08
N GLU A 183 -8.86 -12.83 14.61
CA GLU A 183 -10.29 -13.11 14.41
C GLU A 183 -10.96 -12.05 13.50
N ASP A 184 -10.21 -11.00 13.12
CA ASP A 184 -10.69 -9.97 12.21
C ASP A 184 -9.63 -9.46 11.25
N VAL A 185 -10.09 -8.96 10.11
CA VAL A 185 -9.28 -8.29 9.10
C VAL A 185 -9.80 -6.89 8.83
N VAL A 186 -8.95 -6.06 8.26
CA VAL A 186 -9.27 -4.70 7.82
C VAL A 186 -9.01 -4.59 6.33
N GLY A 187 -10.01 -4.12 5.57
CA GLY A 187 -9.85 -3.81 4.15
C GLY A 187 -9.63 -2.31 3.95
N ILE A 188 -8.38 -1.87 3.83
CA ILE A 188 -8.05 -0.47 3.58
C ILE A 188 -8.41 -0.13 2.13
N GLY A 189 -9.35 0.80 1.92
CA GLY A 189 -9.95 1.10 0.62
C GLY A 189 -11.13 0.21 0.23
N GLY A 190 -11.47 -0.81 1.02
CA GLY A 190 -12.61 -1.69 0.79
C GLY A 190 -13.96 -0.97 0.81
N GLU A 191 -14.07 0.08 1.61
CA GLU A 191 -15.26 0.93 1.68
C GLU A 191 -15.53 1.72 0.39
N LEU A 192 -14.53 1.86 -0.49
CA LEU A 192 -14.61 2.65 -1.71
C LEU A 192 -15.13 1.87 -2.92
N SER A 193 -15.14 0.55 -2.86
CA SER A 193 -15.49 -0.34 -3.98
C SER A 193 -16.23 -1.60 -3.52
N ASP A 194 -16.58 -2.48 -4.47
CA ASP A 194 -17.13 -3.82 -4.21
C ASP A 194 -16.15 -4.75 -3.51
N LEU A 195 -14.84 -4.42 -3.51
CA LEU A 195 -13.80 -5.26 -2.90
C LEU A 195 -14.04 -5.44 -1.39
N GLY A 196 -14.57 -4.41 -0.70
CA GLY A 196 -14.92 -4.53 0.72
C GLY A 196 -15.96 -5.61 0.98
N ARG A 197 -17.05 -5.64 0.20
CA ARG A 197 -18.08 -6.69 0.31
C ARG A 197 -17.53 -8.08 -0.04
N ILE A 198 -16.67 -8.17 -1.06
CA ILE A 198 -16.02 -9.45 -1.41
C ILE A 198 -15.13 -9.92 -0.26
N LEU A 199 -14.41 -9.01 0.39
CA LEU A 199 -13.60 -9.33 1.57
C LEU A 199 -14.48 -9.79 2.74
N GLU A 200 -15.64 -9.17 2.98
CA GLU A 200 -16.60 -9.59 4.00
C GLU A 200 -17.06 -11.04 3.77
N ASP A 201 -17.42 -11.39 2.53
CA ASP A 201 -17.84 -12.73 2.16
C ASP A 201 -16.72 -13.76 2.37
N VAL A 202 -15.48 -13.41 2.00
CA VAL A 202 -14.28 -14.26 2.19
C VAL A 202 -13.95 -14.44 3.67
N ALA A 203 -13.93 -13.36 4.44
CA ALA A 203 -13.66 -13.39 5.87
C ALA A 203 -14.69 -14.25 6.61
N ALA A 204 -15.97 -14.06 6.33
CA ALA A 204 -17.06 -14.86 6.91
C ALA A 204 -16.90 -16.36 6.59
N GLY A 205 -16.47 -16.71 5.37
CA GLY A 205 -16.19 -18.09 4.96
C GLY A 205 -15.05 -18.75 5.77
N ARG A 206 -14.21 -17.94 6.41
CA ARG A 206 -13.11 -18.39 7.29
C ARG A 206 -13.41 -18.20 8.79
N GLY A 207 -14.61 -17.80 9.14
CA GLY A 207 -15.01 -17.48 10.53
C GLY A 207 -14.40 -16.19 11.06
N LEU A 208 -13.90 -15.31 10.17
CA LEU A 208 -13.34 -14.01 10.51
C LEU A 208 -14.42 -12.92 10.32
N THR A 209 -14.19 -11.77 10.92
CA THR A 209 -14.99 -10.56 10.71
C THR A 209 -14.17 -9.50 9.98
N VAL A 210 -14.83 -8.53 9.35
CA VAL A 210 -14.17 -7.35 8.81
C VAL A 210 -14.43 -6.17 9.73
N THR A 211 -13.38 -5.60 10.29
CA THR A 211 -13.47 -4.38 11.09
C THR A 211 -13.27 -3.16 10.17
N PRO A 212 -14.15 -2.14 10.27
CA PRO A 212 -14.00 -0.94 9.45
C PRO A 212 -12.67 -0.24 9.69
N ALA A 213 -11.97 0.13 8.61
CA ALA A 213 -10.66 0.80 8.68
C ALA A 213 -10.71 2.10 9.50
N ALA A 214 -11.81 2.85 9.43
CA ALA A 214 -12.00 4.09 10.18
C ALA A 214 -12.02 3.92 11.72
N GLU A 215 -12.25 2.70 12.22
CA GLU A 215 -12.23 2.42 13.66
C GLU A 215 -10.80 2.18 14.18
N ILE A 216 -9.88 1.84 13.31
CA ILE A 216 -8.54 1.37 13.68
C ILE A 216 -7.45 2.33 13.22
N MET A 217 -7.61 2.91 12.03
CA MET A 217 -6.61 3.74 11.37
C MET A 217 -7.28 4.95 10.71
N TRP A 218 -6.51 5.99 10.45
CA TRP A 218 -6.95 7.09 9.59
C TRP A 218 -6.94 6.60 8.13
N SER A 219 -8.07 6.01 7.73
CA SER A 219 -8.21 5.19 6.53
C SER A 219 -7.73 5.86 5.23
N HIS A 220 -7.95 7.18 5.08
CA HIS A 220 -7.49 7.90 3.89
C HIS A 220 -5.98 8.03 3.80
N GLU A 221 -5.29 8.28 4.93
CA GLU A 221 -3.84 8.36 4.95
C GLU A 221 -3.21 6.99 4.70
N ALA A 222 -3.73 5.94 5.34
CA ALA A 222 -3.26 4.58 5.14
C ALA A 222 -3.45 4.11 3.70
N PHE A 223 -4.60 4.44 3.07
CA PHE A 223 -4.86 4.08 1.67
C PHE A 223 -3.89 4.77 0.69
N ALA A 224 -3.51 6.02 0.96
CA ALA A 224 -2.65 6.81 0.08
C ALA A 224 -1.15 6.47 0.20
N ARG A 225 -0.75 5.61 1.15
CA ARG A 225 0.66 5.40 1.50
C ARG A 225 1.35 4.29 0.77
N SER A 226 0.62 3.37 0.11
CA SER A 226 1.22 2.22 -0.56
C SER A 226 0.67 2.02 -1.98
N ASP A 227 1.18 1.04 -2.69
CA ASP A 227 0.99 0.81 -4.13
C ASP A 227 -0.48 0.78 -4.59
N GLN A 228 -1.44 0.33 -3.75
CA GLN A 228 -2.86 0.35 -4.10
C GLN A 228 -3.37 1.75 -4.46
N ALA A 229 -2.74 2.80 -3.93
CA ALA A 229 -3.11 4.17 -4.26
C ALA A 229 -2.83 4.51 -5.72
N ALA A 230 -1.68 4.10 -6.25
CA ALA A 230 -1.33 4.32 -7.64
C ALA A 230 -2.33 3.64 -8.59
N PHE A 231 -2.76 2.41 -8.29
CA PHE A 231 -3.79 1.71 -9.05
C PHE A 231 -5.14 2.43 -8.98
N ALA A 232 -5.56 2.85 -7.79
CA ALA A 232 -6.81 3.58 -7.59
C ALA A 232 -6.84 4.90 -8.38
N GLU A 233 -5.75 5.66 -8.39
CA GLU A 233 -5.60 6.91 -9.14
C GLU A 233 -5.78 6.72 -10.65
N THR A 234 -5.51 5.53 -11.19
CA THR A 234 -5.78 5.18 -12.59
C THR A 234 -7.16 4.56 -12.81
N GLY A 235 -7.96 4.44 -11.75
CA GLY A 235 -9.32 3.92 -11.79
C GLY A 235 -9.45 2.41 -11.59
N VAL A 236 -8.37 1.68 -11.30
CA VAL A 236 -8.42 0.24 -10.98
C VAL A 236 -8.90 0.08 -9.53
N PRO A 237 -10.02 -0.64 -9.26
CA PRO A 237 -10.45 -0.95 -7.90
C PRO A 237 -9.33 -1.64 -7.11
N SER A 238 -8.97 -1.08 -5.96
CA SER A 238 -7.79 -1.49 -5.21
C SER A 238 -8.09 -1.62 -3.74
N ILE A 239 -7.42 -2.57 -3.09
CA ILE A 239 -7.54 -2.83 -1.65
C ILE A 239 -6.19 -3.30 -1.09
N LEU A 240 -5.88 -2.87 0.12
CA LEU A 240 -4.87 -3.48 0.97
C LEU A 240 -5.61 -4.17 2.13
N VAL A 241 -5.32 -5.44 2.36
CA VAL A 241 -5.88 -6.19 3.47
C VAL A 241 -4.83 -6.28 4.57
N SER A 242 -5.21 -5.91 5.78
CA SER A 242 -4.39 -6.04 6.98
C SER A 242 -5.13 -6.90 8.01
N GLU A 243 -4.42 -7.45 8.97
CA GLU A 243 -5.04 -8.03 10.15
C GLU A 243 -5.69 -6.93 11.00
N GLY A 244 -6.71 -7.29 11.76
CA GLY A 244 -7.31 -6.43 12.76
C GLY A 244 -6.61 -6.52 14.12
N PHE A 245 -7.30 -6.07 15.16
CA PHE A 245 -6.78 -6.10 16.54
C PHE A 245 -7.53 -7.09 17.44
N ARG A 246 -8.36 -7.94 16.88
CA ARG A 246 -8.95 -9.07 17.61
C ARG A 246 -8.04 -10.27 17.42
N TRP A 247 -7.07 -10.41 18.29
CA TRP A 247 -6.13 -11.51 18.25
C TRP A 247 -6.64 -12.70 19.06
N THR A 248 -6.22 -13.88 18.71
CA THR A 248 -6.78 -15.14 19.25
C THR A 248 -6.59 -15.28 20.75
N SER A 249 -5.45 -14.86 21.29
CA SER A 249 -5.13 -14.97 22.72
C SER A 249 -4.95 -13.63 23.43
N THR A 250 -4.72 -12.56 22.67
CA THR A 250 -4.46 -11.22 23.20
C THR A 250 -5.67 -10.32 23.05
N SER A 251 -6.16 -9.75 24.14
CA SER A 251 -7.28 -8.82 24.11
C SER A 251 -6.94 -7.51 23.39
N PHE A 252 -7.96 -6.78 22.90
CA PHE A 252 -7.84 -5.61 22.03
C PHE A 252 -6.80 -4.55 22.51
N ALA A 253 -6.89 -4.11 23.77
CA ALA A 253 -6.02 -3.03 24.22
C ALA A 253 -4.52 -3.42 24.31
N PRO A 254 -4.13 -4.61 24.79
CA PRO A 254 -2.77 -5.10 24.64
C PRO A 254 -2.33 -5.28 23.18
N ALA A 255 -3.18 -5.80 22.29
CA ALA A 255 -2.87 -5.97 20.87
C ALA A 255 -2.52 -4.62 20.21
N VAL A 256 -3.36 -3.60 20.42
CA VAL A 256 -3.10 -2.23 19.95
C VAL A 256 -1.77 -1.67 20.50
N ARG A 257 -1.48 -1.90 21.79
CA ARG A 257 -0.20 -1.44 22.37
C ARG A 257 1.01 -2.17 21.78
N GLN A 258 0.88 -3.47 21.50
CA GLN A 258 1.96 -4.26 20.92
C GLN A 258 2.24 -3.83 19.48
N MET A 259 1.21 -3.64 18.67
CA MET A 259 1.35 -3.12 17.30
C MET A 259 1.95 -1.71 17.31
N ARG A 260 1.44 -0.82 18.16
CA ARG A 260 2.00 0.53 18.30
C ARG A 260 3.48 0.49 18.66
N ARG A 261 3.86 -0.36 19.63
CA ARG A 261 5.27 -0.50 20.03
C ARG A 261 6.13 -0.94 18.85
N TRP A 262 5.63 -1.86 18.02
CA TRP A 262 6.36 -2.28 16.83
C TRP A 262 6.57 -1.09 15.88
N PHE A 263 5.54 -0.32 15.57
CA PHE A 263 5.65 0.89 14.75
C PHE A 263 6.61 1.93 15.33
N GLU A 264 6.64 2.11 16.64
CA GLU A 264 7.49 3.09 17.32
C GLU A 264 8.96 2.65 17.43
N THR A 265 9.26 1.35 17.37
CA THR A 265 10.59 0.83 17.68
C THR A 265 11.25 0.01 16.57
N ARG A 266 10.51 -0.45 15.58
CA ARG A 266 11.01 -1.31 14.51
C ARG A 266 10.70 -0.80 13.10
N TYR A 267 9.48 -0.33 12.85
CA TYR A 267 9.08 0.19 11.55
C TYR A 267 10.03 1.29 11.09
N HIS A 268 10.57 1.15 9.87
CA HIS A 268 11.55 2.06 9.29
C HIS A 268 12.82 2.25 10.14
N THR A 269 13.24 1.18 10.80
CA THR A 269 14.51 1.11 11.56
C THR A 269 15.29 -0.15 11.18
N PRO A 270 16.59 -0.24 11.47
CA PRO A 270 17.36 -1.47 11.28
C PRO A 270 16.80 -2.70 12.01
N PHE A 271 15.96 -2.48 13.03
CA PHE A 271 15.38 -3.55 13.87
C PHE A 271 14.14 -4.23 13.28
N ASP A 272 13.68 -3.83 12.08
CA ASP A 272 12.77 -4.64 11.28
C ASP A 272 13.57 -5.73 10.56
N ASP A 273 14.07 -6.69 11.32
CA ASP A 273 14.97 -7.76 10.94
C ASP A 273 14.43 -9.14 11.33
N LEU A 274 15.21 -10.19 11.07
CA LEU A 274 14.84 -11.59 11.41
C LEU A 274 14.98 -11.91 12.90
N ASP A 275 15.62 -11.07 13.71
CA ASP A 275 15.79 -11.29 15.14
C ASP A 275 14.55 -10.89 15.96
N GLN A 276 13.54 -10.32 15.29
CA GLN A 276 12.24 -10.05 15.90
C GLN A 276 11.35 -11.30 15.96
N PRO A 277 10.43 -11.37 16.93
CA PRO A 277 9.43 -12.43 16.94
C PRO A 277 8.54 -12.39 15.69
N LEU A 278 8.44 -13.53 14.99
CA LEU A 278 7.58 -13.70 13.81
C LEU A 278 6.69 -14.91 14.02
N ASP A 279 5.38 -14.73 14.01
CA ASP A 279 4.39 -15.81 14.02
C ASP A 279 4.03 -16.20 12.57
N PHE A 280 4.62 -17.28 12.09
CA PHE A 280 4.36 -17.77 10.73
C PHE A 280 2.96 -18.37 10.56
N GLU A 281 2.28 -18.79 11.63
CA GLU A 281 0.87 -19.21 11.53
C GLU A 281 -0.04 -17.99 11.28
N ALA A 282 0.26 -16.86 11.91
CA ALA A 282 -0.42 -15.61 11.62
C ALA A 282 -0.19 -15.14 10.16
N ALA A 283 1.07 -15.18 9.70
CA ALA A 283 1.40 -14.85 8.31
C ALA A 283 0.69 -15.81 7.32
N LYS A 284 0.67 -17.10 7.61
CA LYS A 284 -0.05 -18.08 6.81
C LYS A 284 -1.55 -17.82 6.79
N GLN A 285 -2.16 -17.55 7.94
CA GLN A 285 -3.58 -17.21 8.03
C GLN A 285 -3.92 -15.99 7.16
N HIS A 286 -3.06 -14.98 7.18
CA HIS A 286 -3.22 -13.78 6.36
C HIS A 286 -3.08 -14.10 4.86
N CYS A 287 -2.06 -14.88 4.46
CA CYS A 287 -1.92 -15.36 3.07
C CYS A 287 -3.15 -16.16 2.61
N ASP A 288 -3.73 -16.96 3.48
CA ASP A 288 -4.93 -17.74 3.18
C ASP A 288 -6.15 -16.84 2.88
N VAL A 289 -6.33 -15.73 3.60
CA VAL A 289 -7.37 -14.72 3.33
C VAL A 289 -7.11 -14.05 1.98
N GLN A 290 -5.87 -13.60 1.73
CA GLN A 290 -5.48 -13.00 0.47
C GLN A 290 -5.69 -13.94 -0.71
N LEU A 291 -5.30 -15.22 -0.58
CA LEU A 291 -5.49 -16.24 -1.61
C LEU A 291 -6.97 -16.42 -1.98
N ASP A 292 -7.85 -16.50 -0.97
CA ASP A 292 -9.28 -16.69 -1.23
C ASP A 292 -9.91 -15.43 -1.84
N LEU A 293 -9.47 -14.23 -1.44
CA LEU A 293 -9.90 -12.98 -2.05
C LEU A 293 -9.50 -12.93 -3.53
N ILE A 294 -8.24 -13.23 -3.84
CA ILE A 294 -7.71 -13.27 -5.21
C ILE A 294 -8.49 -14.30 -6.05
N ARG A 295 -8.68 -15.53 -5.52
CA ARG A 295 -9.42 -16.59 -6.21
C ARG A 295 -10.88 -16.22 -6.44
N THR A 296 -11.53 -15.59 -5.49
CA THR A 296 -12.92 -15.15 -5.61
C THR A 296 -13.07 -14.16 -6.76
N ILE A 297 -12.23 -13.12 -6.81
CA ILE A 297 -12.26 -12.11 -7.86
C ILE A 297 -11.88 -12.72 -9.22
N ALA A 298 -10.84 -13.56 -9.27
CA ALA A 298 -10.38 -14.17 -10.50
C ALA A 298 -11.40 -15.15 -11.12
N ASN A 299 -12.31 -15.71 -10.32
CA ASN A 299 -13.33 -16.66 -10.78
C ASN A 299 -14.73 -16.07 -10.96
N ASP A 300 -15.01 -14.85 -10.46
CA ASP A 300 -16.30 -14.19 -10.69
C ASP A 300 -16.34 -13.61 -12.12
N ARG A 301 -17.49 -13.70 -12.77
CA ARG A 301 -17.73 -13.05 -14.07
C ARG A 301 -17.91 -11.54 -13.96
N ARG A 302 -18.38 -11.08 -12.79
CA ARG A 302 -18.53 -9.65 -12.49
C ARG A 302 -17.16 -9.07 -12.14
N GLU A 303 -16.94 -7.85 -12.56
CA GLU A 303 -15.77 -7.07 -12.19
C GLU A 303 -16.11 -6.21 -10.98
N PRO A 304 -15.21 -6.10 -9.99
CA PRO A 304 -15.39 -5.14 -8.90
C PRO A 304 -15.57 -3.73 -9.45
N GLN A 305 -16.47 -2.96 -8.86
CA GLN A 305 -16.77 -1.60 -9.27
C GLN A 305 -16.50 -0.63 -8.11
N TRP A 306 -16.09 0.58 -8.44
CA TRP A 306 -16.08 1.66 -7.47
C TRP A 306 -17.49 2.02 -7.05
N LYS A 307 -17.69 2.35 -5.79
CA LYS A 307 -19.00 2.84 -5.31
C LYS A 307 -19.32 4.20 -5.93
N PRO A 308 -20.61 4.50 -6.18
CA PRO A 308 -21.03 5.80 -6.67
C PRO A 308 -20.54 6.93 -5.77
N GLY A 309 -20.00 7.99 -6.37
CA GLY A 309 -19.45 9.14 -5.64
C GLY A 309 -17.96 9.03 -5.29
N SER A 310 -17.32 7.89 -5.51
CA SER A 310 -15.87 7.79 -5.42
C SER A 310 -15.22 8.59 -6.55
N SER A 311 -14.18 9.39 -6.25
CA SER A 311 -13.38 10.09 -7.26
C SER A 311 -12.70 9.14 -8.25
N TYR A 312 -12.36 7.93 -7.81
CA TYR A 312 -11.75 6.89 -8.62
C TYR A 312 -12.70 6.28 -9.65
N ALA A 313 -14.02 6.32 -9.40
CA ALA A 313 -15.03 5.89 -10.38
C ALA A 313 -14.96 6.71 -11.66
N TYR A 314 -14.71 8.01 -11.57
CA TYR A 314 -14.53 8.87 -12.74
C TYR A 314 -13.25 8.50 -13.52
N GLN A 315 -12.15 8.24 -12.83
CA GLN A 315 -10.91 7.79 -13.47
C GLN A 315 -11.09 6.45 -14.20
N ARG A 316 -11.88 5.53 -13.62
CA ARG A 316 -12.23 4.26 -14.29
C ARG A 316 -12.95 4.50 -15.62
N LEU A 317 -13.91 5.40 -15.65
CA LEU A 317 -14.64 5.75 -16.88
C LEU A 317 -13.71 6.36 -17.94
N LEU A 318 -12.77 7.23 -17.53
CA LEU A 318 -11.77 7.79 -18.44
C LEU A 318 -10.85 6.72 -19.01
N SER A 319 -10.38 5.78 -18.19
CA SER A 319 -9.51 4.69 -18.65
C SER A 319 -10.21 3.77 -19.66
N ILE A 320 -11.51 3.49 -19.46
CA ILE A 320 -12.30 2.69 -20.39
C ILE A 320 -12.51 3.45 -21.70
N ALA A 321 -12.85 4.74 -21.64
CA ALA A 321 -13.10 5.56 -22.84
C ALA A 321 -11.83 5.81 -23.68
N GLY A 322 -10.64 5.83 -23.05
CA GLY A 322 -9.37 5.99 -23.76
C GLY A 322 -8.72 4.70 -24.23
N GLY A 323 -9.28 3.54 -23.92
CA GLY A 323 -8.73 2.23 -24.27
C GLY A 323 -9.28 1.59 -25.55
N ASP A 324 -10.11 2.31 -26.30
CA ASP A 324 -10.72 1.84 -27.56
C ASP A 324 -9.94 2.25 -28.83
N ASP A 325 -8.71 2.79 -28.69
CA ASP A 325 -7.84 3.14 -29.83
C ASP A 325 -6.76 2.09 -30.13
#